data_7343f0db5c66f8cd0c9e17b6d68b0306
#
_entry.id   7343f0db5c66f8cd0c9e17b6d68b0306
#
_cell.length_a   1.000
_cell.length_b   1.000
_cell.length_c   1.000
_cell.angle_alpha   90.00
_cell.angle_beta   90.00
_cell.angle_gamma   90.00
#
_symmetry.space_group_name_H-M   'P 1'
#
loop_
_entity.id
_entity.type
_entity.pdbx_description
1 polymer ?
#
loop_
_entity_poly.entity_id
_entity_poly.type
_entity_poly.pdbx_seq_one_letter_code
_entity_poly.pdbx_strand_id
1 'polypeptide(L)'
;MSFWDFLHVGKFKKKIGELTQRNKALEQELERSRRELEQSRGERQQLQQEVQHLQQELQQLKLRQQARLQVSAQTPVQAPAEEKPLDITGFSLPHTDRILIKSSSDIPQAIQKIKNIDGICSFLKKSGDKEAVTLTKAMEEYIKRIQRFEAALPQKQTKWDDDIVSEEATSALFAIMQKSLLKMLPVAILRGSARNPSFYEGLLAELNQYLQQCGVYTLLPSSKEYFDTEDCNFMEILPLPTKNHADDKRVESIERLPYCLDYLDEDEERQVCRVDGQISVYRFEA
;
A
#
# COMPACT_ATOMS: atom_id res chain seq x y z
N MET A 1 0.95 -71.79 36.20
CA MET A 1 1.11 -70.54 35.32
C MET A 1 2.24 -70.84 34.35
N SER A 2 1.94 -70.86 33.06
CA SER A 2 2.91 -71.15 32.01
C SER A 2 3.81 -69.94 31.76
N PHE A 3 5.09 -70.16 31.44
CA PHE A 3 6.04 -69.12 31.05
C PHE A 3 5.52 -68.24 29.90
N TRP A 4 4.64 -68.72 29.08
CA TRP A 4 3.95 -68.00 28.00
C TRP A 4 2.95 -66.96 28.52
N ASP A 5 2.29 -67.17 29.65
CA ASP A 5 1.34 -66.19 30.24
C ASP A 5 2.08 -64.96 30.73
N PHE A 6 3.31 -65.10 31.26
CA PHE A 6 4.12 -64.02 31.74
C PHE A 6 4.62 -63.10 30.60
N LEU A 7 5.00 -63.68 29.46
CA LEU A 7 5.44 -62.95 28.27
C LEU A 7 4.29 -62.14 27.65
N HIS A 8 3.07 -62.68 27.64
CA HIS A 8 1.89 -61.96 27.15
C HIS A 8 1.51 -60.78 28.06
N VAL A 9 1.56 -60.93 29.37
CA VAL A 9 1.27 -59.85 30.32
C VAL A 9 2.26 -58.68 30.17
N GLY A 10 3.54 -58.96 29.93
CA GLY A 10 4.56 -57.93 29.67
C GLY A 10 4.29 -57.08 28.42
N LYS A 11 3.92 -57.78 27.32
CA LYS A 11 3.54 -57.11 26.06
C LYS A 11 2.28 -56.23 26.21
N PHE A 12 1.27 -56.73 26.93
CA PHE A 12 0.04 -55.98 27.20
C PHE A 12 0.31 -54.74 28.05
N LYS A 13 1.12 -54.84 29.13
CA LYS A 13 1.50 -53.69 29.94
C LYS A 13 2.23 -52.63 29.15
N LYS A 14 3.16 -53.01 28.23
CA LYS A 14 3.86 -52.06 27.35
C LYS A 14 2.88 -51.36 26.40
N LYS A 15 1.95 -52.12 25.80
CA LYS A 15 0.95 -51.54 24.88
C LYS A 15 -0.04 -50.64 25.57
N ILE A 16 -0.43 -50.91 26.82
CA ILE A 16 -1.25 -50.04 27.66
C ILE A 16 -0.48 -48.75 27.95
N GLY A 17 0.82 -48.81 28.30
CA GLY A 17 1.66 -47.65 28.51
C GLY A 17 1.77 -46.73 27.28
N GLU A 18 1.98 -47.32 26.12
CA GLU A 18 2.03 -46.60 24.83
C GLU A 18 0.69 -45.92 24.48
N LEU A 19 -0.42 -46.62 24.70
CA LEU A 19 -1.76 -46.05 24.49
C LEU A 19 -2.07 -44.94 25.47
N THR A 20 -1.68 -45.06 26.73
CA THR A 20 -1.84 -44.01 27.74
C THR A 20 -1.04 -42.76 27.39
N GLN A 21 0.21 -42.90 26.92
CA GLN A 21 1.01 -41.78 26.44
C GLN A 21 0.39 -41.12 25.22
N ARG A 22 -0.12 -41.89 24.27
CA ARG A 22 -0.77 -41.38 23.08
C ARG A 22 -2.06 -40.61 23.39
N ASN A 23 -2.88 -41.14 24.32
CA ASN A 23 -4.07 -40.42 24.79
C ASN A 23 -3.73 -39.10 25.44
N LYS A 24 -2.71 -39.08 26.31
CA LYS A 24 -2.25 -37.81 26.93
C LYS A 24 -1.74 -36.78 25.92
N ALA A 25 -1.05 -37.24 24.86
CA ALA A 25 -0.62 -36.34 23.77
C ALA A 25 -1.80 -35.80 22.99
N LEU A 26 -2.80 -36.63 22.65
CA LEU A 26 -4.02 -36.22 21.98
C LEU A 26 -4.87 -35.26 22.82
N GLU A 27 -4.93 -35.45 24.14
CA GLU A 27 -5.61 -34.51 25.05
C GLU A 27 -4.92 -33.15 25.06
N GLN A 28 -3.58 -33.11 25.05
CA GLN A 28 -2.82 -31.85 24.96
C GLN A 28 -3.03 -31.13 23.62
N GLU A 29 -3.07 -31.87 22.53
CA GLU A 29 -3.32 -31.33 21.21
C GLU A 29 -4.76 -30.80 21.07
N LEU A 30 -5.73 -31.50 21.62
CA LEU A 30 -7.12 -31.04 21.67
C LEU A 30 -7.27 -29.74 22.47
N GLU A 31 -6.61 -29.65 23.60
CA GLU A 31 -6.63 -28.45 24.44
C GLU A 31 -5.97 -27.25 23.74
N ARG A 32 -4.87 -27.49 22.99
CA ARG A 32 -4.23 -26.48 22.17
C ARG A 32 -5.16 -25.97 21.06
N SER A 33 -5.78 -26.89 20.34
CA SER A 33 -6.72 -26.53 19.27
C SER A 33 -7.94 -25.77 19.79
N ARG A 34 -8.41 -26.10 20.99
CA ARG A 34 -9.49 -25.33 21.65
C ARG A 34 -9.07 -23.88 21.93
N ARG A 35 -7.87 -23.67 22.46
CA ARG A 35 -7.36 -22.30 22.71
C ARG A 35 -7.18 -21.49 21.42
N GLU A 36 -6.66 -22.12 20.38
CA GLU A 36 -6.53 -21.48 19.06
C GLU A 36 -7.91 -21.11 18.47
N LEU A 37 -8.91 -21.96 18.66
CA LEU A 37 -10.28 -21.68 18.23
C LEU A 37 -10.93 -20.52 19.02
N GLU A 38 -10.69 -20.44 20.33
CA GLU A 38 -11.18 -19.34 21.15
C GLU A 38 -10.52 -18.02 20.79
N GLN A 39 -9.21 -18.03 20.54
CA GLN A 39 -8.48 -16.84 20.05
C GLN A 39 -9.04 -16.37 18.69
N SER A 40 -9.22 -17.27 17.73
CA SER A 40 -9.78 -16.97 16.42
C SER A 40 -11.22 -16.41 16.49
N ARG A 41 -12.02 -16.90 17.45
CA ARG A 41 -13.35 -16.34 17.72
C ARG A 41 -13.27 -14.92 18.27
N GLY A 42 -12.33 -14.66 19.17
CA GLY A 42 -12.09 -13.31 19.71
C GLY A 42 -11.68 -12.31 18.61
N GLU A 43 -10.73 -12.71 17.77
CA GLU A 43 -10.28 -11.89 16.63
C GLU A 43 -11.42 -11.60 15.64
N ARG A 44 -12.26 -12.60 15.35
CA ARG A 44 -13.44 -12.41 14.50
C ARG A 44 -14.44 -11.42 15.10
N GLN A 45 -14.65 -11.44 16.40
CA GLN A 45 -15.54 -10.49 17.07
C GLN A 45 -14.99 -9.07 17.01
N GLN A 46 -13.68 -8.89 17.19
CA GLN A 46 -13.02 -7.59 17.06
C GLN A 46 -13.16 -7.03 15.63
N LEU A 47 -12.89 -7.86 14.63
CA LEU A 47 -13.07 -7.47 13.22
C LEU A 47 -14.53 -7.11 12.89
N GLN A 48 -15.49 -7.83 13.44
CA GLN A 48 -16.91 -7.46 13.27
C GLN A 48 -17.25 -6.10 13.87
N GLN A 49 -16.72 -5.77 15.04
CA GLN A 49 -16.91 -4.46 15.67
C GLN A 49 -16.26 -3.34 14.84
N GLU A 50 -15.06 -3.59 14.33
CA GLU A 50 -14.36 -2.63 13.46
C GLU A 50 -15.13 -2.38 12.16
N VAL A 51 -15.65 -3.43 11.52
CA VAL A 51 -16.51 -3.30 10.34
C VAL A 51 -17.75 -2.48 10.63
N GLN A 52 -18.42 -2.71 11.77
CA GLN A 52 -19.58 -1.92 12.16
C GLN A 52 -19.23 -0.45 12.41
N HIS A 53 -18.11 -0.17 13.05
CA HIS A 53 -17.62 1.18 13.28
C HIS A 53 -17.36 1.91 11.95
N LEU A 54 -16.63 1.27 11.03
CA LEU A 54 -16.35 1.83 9.70
C LEU A 54 -17.62 2.06 8.88
N GLN A 55 -18.63 1.18 8.99
CA GLN A 55 -19.91 1.39 8.33
C GLN A 55 -20.66 2.62 8.89
N GLN A 56 -20.60 2.85 10.21
CA GLN A 56 -21.20 4.03 10.83
C GLN A 56 -20.48 5.31 10.40
N GLU A 57 -19.14 5.32 10.36
CA GLU A 57 -18.36 6.45 9.86
C GLU A 57 -18.71 6.78 8.39
N LEU A 58 -18.79 5.75 7.56
CA LEU A 58 -19.18 5.91 6.15
C LEU A 58 -20.58 6.49 6.00
N GLN A 59 -21.52 6.07 6.83
CA GLN A 59 -22.88 6.63 6.84
C GLN A 59 -22.88 8.09 7.29
N GLN A 60 -22.11 8.44 8.32
CA GLN A 60 -21.96 9.84 8.75
C GLN A 60 -21.33 10.73 7.68
N LEU A 61 -20.32 10.22 6.98
CA LEU A 61 -19.70 10.94 5.86
C LEU A 61 -20.71 11.19 4.72
N LYS A 62 -21.50 10.17 4.37
CA LYS A 62 -22.58 10.32 3.36
C LYS A 62 -23.62 11.37 3.77
N LEU A 63 -24.03 11.37 5.03
CA LEU A 63 -24.99 12.39 5.55
C LEU A 63 -24.38 13.79 5.52
N ARG A 64 -23.11 13.95 5.89
CA ARG A 64 -22.39 15.23 5.81
C ARG A 64 -22.28 15.72 4.36
N GLN A 65 -22.03 14.82 3.42
CA GLN A 65 -21.95 15.14 2.00
C GLN A 65 -23.33 15.57 1.46
N GLN A 66 -24.41 14.86 1.82
CA GLN A 66 -25.77 15.25 1.45
C GLN A 66 -26.19 16.60 2.05
N ALA A 67 -25.84 16.85 3.32
CA ALA A 67 -26.12 18.14 3.96
C ALA A 67 -25.37 19.30 3.26
N ARG A 68 -24.12 19.08 2.82
CA ARG A 68 -23.37 20.07 2.03
C ARG A 68 -24.03 20.35 0.68
N LEU A 69 -24.55 19.33 0.00
CA LEU A 69 -25.26 19.49 -1.27
C LEU A 69 -26.60 20.23 -1.09
N GLN A 70 -27.32 20.03 0.03
CA GLN A 70 -28.57 20.75 0.32
C GLN A 70 -28.33 22.23 0.70
N VAL A 71 -27.25 22.53 1.42
CA VAL A 71 -26.86 23.93 1.75
C VAL A 71 -26.42 24.68 0.49
N SER A 72 -25.76 24.00 -0.46
CA SER A 72 -25.36 24.56 -1.74
C SER A 72 -26.55 24.93 -2.66
N ALA A 73 -27.71 24.27 -2.47
CA ALA A 73 -28.91 24.53 -3.28
C ALA A 73 -29.74 25.75 -2.82
N GLN A 74 -29.42 26.36 -1.65
CA GLN A 74 -30.16 27.49 -1.09
C GLN A 74 -29.42 28.83 -1.10
N THR A 75 -28.17 28.87 -1.57
CA THR A 75 -27.42 30.11 -1.73
C THR A 75 -27.55 30.59 -3.18
N PRO A 76 -27.85 31.89 -3.46
CA PRO A 76 -27.87 32.38 -4.83
C PRO A 76 -26.48 32.23 -5.43
N VAL A 77 -26.44 31.53 -6.56
CA VAL A 77 -25.27 31.15 -7.33
C VAL A 77 -24.43 32.41 -7.65
N GLN A 78 -23.42 32.69 -6.83
CA GLN A 78 -22.18 33.24 -7.37
C GLN A 78 -21.60 32.14 -8.24
N ALA A 79 -21.35 32.44 -9.50
CA ALA A 79 -20.74 31.51 -10.43
C ALA A 79 -19.58 30.81 -9.73
N PRO A 80 -19.50 29.45 -9.76
CA PRO A 80 -18.38 28.74 -9.17
C PRO A 80 -17.12 29.33 -9.78
N ALA A 81 -16.19 29.81 -8.94
CA ALA A 81 -14.84 30.05 -9.39
C ALA A 81 -14.42 28.74 -10.07
N GLU A 82 -14.12 28.78 -11.36
CA GLU A 82 -13.62 27.64 -12.11
C GLU A 82 -12.49 27.05 -11.29
N GLU A 83 -12.74 25.91 -10.63
CA GLU A 83 -11.71 25.15 -9.99
C GLU A 83 -10.79 24.71 -11.12
N LYS A 84 -9.64 25.37 -11.21
CA LYS A 84 -8.64 25.03 -12.20
C LYS A 84 -8.29 23.56 -12.02
N PRO A 85 -8.31 22.77 -13.10
CA PRO A 85 -7.90 21.37 -13.03
C PRO A 85 -6.52 21.29 -12.36
N LEU A 86 -6.37 20.31 -11.48
CA LEU A 86 -5.17 20.11 -10.68
C LEU A 86 -3.96 20.02 -11.61
N ASP A 87 -3.02 20.94 -11.49
CA ASP A 87 -1.78 20.86 -12.25
C ASP A 87 -0.88 19.76 -11.68
N ILE A 88 -0.93 18.59 -12.32
CA ILE A 88 -0.13 17.43 -11.96
C ILE A 88 1.26 17.42 -12.60
N THR A 89 1.61 18.43 -13.41
CA THR A 89 2.89 18.47 -14.13
C THR A 89 4.08 18.37 -13.18
N GLY A 90 3.98 18.96 -11.99
CA GLY A 90 5.00 18.85 -10.97
C GLY A 90 5.23 17.44 -10.42
N PHE A 91 4.26 16.55 -10.55
CA PHE A 91 4.36 15.14 -10.09
C PHE A 91 4.82 14.19 -11.20
N SER A 92 4.94 14.66 -12.42
CA SER A 92 5.40 13.84 -13.54
C SER A 92 6.87 13.46 -13.34
N LEU A 93 7.15 12.16 -13.25
CA LEU A 93 8.50 11.62 -13.16
C LEU A 93 8.82 10.90 -14.46
N PRO A 94 9.91 11.29 -15.15
CA PRO A 94 10.28 10.66 -16.40
C PRO A 94 10.65 9.18 -16.17
N HIS A 95 10.39 8.37 -17.18
CA HIS A 95 10.88 6.99 -17.18
C HIS A 95 12.41 6.99 -17.06
N THR A 96 12.92 6.09 -16.24
CA THR A 96 14.35 5.92 -16.00
C THR A 96 14.78 4.51 -16.39
N ASP A 97 15.99 4.38 -16.98
CA ASP A 97 16.60 3.09 -17.23
C ASP A 97 17.22 2.44 -15.97
N ARG A 98 17.01 3.08 -14.82
CA ARG A 98 17.57 2.62 -13.57
C ARG A 98 16.75 1.46 -13.00
N ILE A 99 17.37 0.31 -12.89
CA ILE A 99 16.86 -0.84 -12.15
C ILE A 99 17.51 -0.81 -10.76
N LEU A 100 16.68 -0.90 -9.71
CA LEU A 100 17.13 -0.74 -8.33
C LEU A 100 17.97 -1.92 -7.86
N ILE A 101 17.57 -3.15 -8.22
CA ILE A 101 18.20 -4.41 -7.85
C ILE A 101 18.27 -5.27 -9.11
N LYS A 102 19.50 -5.68 -9.49
CA LYS A 102 19.74 -6.63 -10.58
C LYS A 102 20.16 -8.00 -10.07
N SER A 103 20.73 -8.03 -8.87
CA SER A 103 21.22 -9.25 -8.23
C SER A 103 21.16 -9.11 -6.70
N SER A 104 21.37 -10.20 -5.99
CA SER A 104 21.37 -10.21 -4.52
C SER A 104 22.42 -9.26 -3.92
N SER A 105 23.53 -9.02 -4.62
CA SER A 105 24.59 -8.10 -4.18
C SER A 105 24.16 -6.62 -4.16
N ASP A 106 23.12 -6.24 -4.92
CA ASP A 106 22.64 -4.87 -5.00
C ASP A 106 21.69 -4.51 -3.85
N ILE A 107 21.12 -5.51 -3.17
CA ILE A 107 20.08 -5.31 -2.14
C ILE A 107 20.53 -4.37 -1.02
N PRO A 108 21.75 -4.50 -0.41
CA PRO A 108 22.19 -3.59 0.62
C PRO A 108 22.27 -2.13 0.14
N GLN A 109 22.75 -1.91 -1.08
CA GLN A 109 22.83 -0.57 -1.66
C GLN A 109 21.44 0.00 -1.96
N ALA A 110 20.50 -0.83 -2.46
CA ALA A 110 19.12 -0.43 -2.69
C ALA A 110 18.44 -0.02 -1.39
N ILE A 111 18.60 -0.79 -0.32
CA ILE A 111 18.08 -0.44 1.02
C ILE A 111 18.66 0.90 1.49
N GLN A 112 19.94 1.16 1.32
CA GLN A 112 20.55 2.43 1.71
C GLN A 112 19.97 3.61 0.91
N LYS A 113 19.76 3.45 -0.39
CA LYS A 113 19.09 4.48 -1.22
C LYS A 113 17.69 4.78 -0.73
N ILE A 114 16.91 3.73 -0.45
CA ILE A 114 15.51 3.86 0.01
C ILE A 114 15.45 4.45 1.43
N LYS A 115 16.44 4.19 2.28
CA LYS A 115 16.54 4.80 3.62
C LYS A 115 16.92 6.27 3.59
N ASN A 116 17.49 6.75 2.50
CA ASN A 116 17.98 8.13 2.39
C ASN A 116 16.86 9.13 2.08
N ILE A 117 15.96 9.31 3.05
CA ILE A 117 14.89 10.32 3.01
C ILE A 117 15.22 11.56 3.86
N ASP A 118 16.49 11.78 4.16
CA ASP A 118 16.92 12.87 5.05
C ASP A 118 16.54 14.24 4.51
N GLY A 119 16.54 14.45 3.19
CA GLY A 119 16.08 15.67 2.55
C GLY A 119 14.62 15.96 2.90
N ILE A 120 13.73 15.00 2.69
CA ILE A 120 12.29 15.11 3.00
C ILE A 120 12.10 15.36 4.49
N CYS A 121 12.73 14.57 5.36
CA CYS A 121 12.59 14.70 6.80
C CYS A 121 13.11 16.06 7.31
N SER A 122 14.22 16.54 6.79
CA SER A 122 14.80 17.84 7.13
C SER A 122 13.89 18.98 6.69
N PHE A 123 13.27 18.86 5.52
CA PHE A 123 12.33 19.83 4.99
C PHE A 123 11.07 19.91 5.85
N LEU A 124 10.48 18.76 6.20
CA LEU A 124 9.30 18.67 7.05
C LEU A 124 9.52 19.26 8.44
N LYS A 125 10.68 19.04 9.04
CA LYS A 125 11.04 19.57 10.39
C LYS A 125 11.12 21.09 10.42
N LYS A 126 11.36 21.76 9.30
CA LYS A 126 11.44 23.23 9.21
C LYS A 126 10.07 23.92 9.25
N SER A 127 9.00 23.20 8.99
CA SER A 127 7.68 23.80 8.73
C SER A 127 6.93 24.26 9.98
N GLY A 128 7.07 23.65 11.13
CA GLY A 128 6.23 23.94 12.31
C GLY A 128 4.73 23.70 12.14
N ASP A 129 4.26 23.26 10.98
CA ASP A 129 2.85 22.95 10.67
C ASP A 129 2.44 21.58 11.25
N LYS A 130 1.19 21.45 11.72
CA LYS A 130 0.64 20.19 12.25
C LYS A 130 0.68 19.06 11.22
N GLU A 131 0.43 19.36 9.95
CA GLU A 131 0.53 18.37 8.88
C GLU A 131 1.96 17.90 8.68
N ALA A 132 2.93 18.81 8.68
CA ALA A 132 4.35 18.47 8.59
C ALA A 132 4.78 17.55 9.74
N VAL A 133 4.27 17.76 10.95
CA VAL A 133 4.53 16.86 12.10
C VAL A 133 3.96 15.46 11.84
N THR A 134 2.75 15.38 11.28
CA THR A 134 2.12 14.08 10.94
C THR A 134 2.90 13.36 9.84
N LEU A 135 3.31 14.09 8.80
CA LEU A 135 4.13 13.56 7.72
C LEU A 135 5.51 13.11 8.22
N THR A 136 6.13 13.86 9.14
CA THR A 136 7.40 13.46 9.76
C THR A 136 7.27 12.10 10.46
N LYS A 137 6.22 11.90 11.26
CA LYS A 137 5.95 10.60 11.91
C LYS A 137 5.74 9.47 10.90
N ALA A 138 5.04 9.76 9.81
CA ALA A 138 4.84 8.78 8.75
C ALA A 138 6.16 8.41 8.05
N MET A 139 7.06 9.36 7.84
CA MET A 139 8.40 9.10 7.29
C MET A 139 9.25 8.27 8.27
N GLU A 140 9.18 8.56 9.58
CA GLU A 140 9.85 7.74 10.59
C GLU A 140 9.34 6.30 10.61
N GLU A 141 8.03 6.09 10.46
CA GLU A 141 7.46 4.73 10.38
C GLU A 141 7.86 4.04 9.08
N TYR A 142 7.95 4.77 7.98
CA TYR A 142 8.49 4.25 6.72
C TYR A 142 9.92 3.72 6.88
N ILE A 143 10.82 4.48 7.49
CA ILE A 143 12.18 4.05 7.79
C ILE A 143 12.19 2.80 8.69
N LYS A 144 11.37 2.75 9.75
CA LYS A 144 11.27 1.57 10.61
C LYS A 144 10.84 0.32 9.85
N ARG A 145 9.94 0.45 8.87
CA ARG A 145 9.53 -0.68 8.02
C ARG A 145 10.68 -1.20 7.15
N ILE A 146 11.47 -0.30 6.59
CA ILE A 146 12.66 -0.68 5.81
C ILE A 146 13.69 -1.35 6.71
N GLN A 147 13.92 -0.84 7.92
CA GLN A 147 14.84 -1.45 8.90
C GLN A 147 14.38 -2.86 9.31
N ARG A 148 13.07 -3.06 9.51
CA ARG A 148 12.51 -4.40 9.78
C ARG A 148 12.69 -5.34 8.61
N PHE A 149 12.52 -4.86 7.37
CA PHE A 149 12.79 -5.64 6.18
C PHE A 149 14.28 -6.02 6.10
N GLU A 150 15.19 -5.07 6.29
CA GLU A 150 16.64 -5.28 6.32
C GLU A 150 17.03 -6.33 7.37
N ALA A 151 16.50 -6.24 8.58
CA ALA A 151 16.74 -7.21 9.66
C ALA A 151 16.21 -8.63 9.33
N ALA A 152 15.10 -8.72 8.58
CA ALA A 152 14.52 -10.00 8.16
C ALA A 152 15.16 -10.58 6.89
N LEU A 153 15.98 -9.80 6.18
CA LEU A 153 16.55 -10.17 4.89
C LEU A 153 17.34 -11.49 4.90
N PRO A 154 18.22 -11.78 5.88
CA PRO A 154 18.99 -13.04 5.89
C PRO A 154 18.08 -14.27 5.90
N GLN A 155 16.94 -14.21 6.63
CA GLN A 155 15.98 -15.32 6.66
C GLN A 155 15.13 -15.41 5.38
N LYS A 156 14.93 -14.29 4.70
CA LYS A 156 14.20 -14.24 3.43
C LYS A 156 15.06 -14.77 2.29
N GLN A 157 16.31 -14.34 2.21
CA GLN A 157 17.25 -14.80 1.18
C GLN A 157 17.47 -16.31 1.18
N THR A 158 17.40 -16.97 2.34
CA THR A 158 17.46 -18.45 2.39
C THR A 158 16.26 -19.16 1.78
N LYS A 159 15.17 -18.42 1.49
CA LYS A 159 13.94 -18.94 0.91
C LYS A 159 13.73 -18.53 -0.54
N TRP A 160 14.51 -17.59 -1.02
CA TRP A 160 14.45 -17.12 -2.39
C TRP A 160 15.46 -17.91 -3.22
N ASP A 161 15.02 -18.39 -4.35
CA ASP A 161 15.93 -18.92 -5.36
C ASP A 161 16.74 -17.76 -5.94
N ASP A 162 17.99 -18.02 -6.31
CA ASP A 162 18.90 -16.97 -6.78
C ASP A 162 18.32 -16.20 -7.98
N ASP A 163 17.53 -16.86 -8.79
CA ASP A 163 16.94 -16.32 -10.02
C ASP A 163 15.84 -15.28 -9.74
N ILE A 164 15.06 -15.44 -8.65
CA ILE A 164 13.94 -14.54 -8.30
C ILE A 164 14.29 -13.46 -7.27
N VAL A 165 15.53 -13.41 -6.79
CA VAL A 165 15.96 -12.51 -5.71
C VAL A 165 15.69 -11.04 -6.06
N SER A 166 15.95 -10.62 -7.29
CA SER A 166 15.78 -9.22 -7.69
C SER A 166 14.30 -8.83 -7.72
N GLU A 167 13.44 -9.70 -8.21
CA GLU A 167 11.99 -9.54 -8.23
C GLU A 167 11.42 -9.43 -6.83
N GLU A 168 11.68 -10.42 -5.98
CA GLU A 168 11.16 -10.52 -4.63
C GLU A 168 11.61 -9.35 -3.74
N ALA A 169 12.89 -8.97 -3.82
CA ALA A 169 13.44 -7.86 -3.06
C ALA A 169 12.86 -6.51 -3.54
N THR A 170 12.80 -6.30 -4.85
CA THR A 170 12.24 -5.07 -5.44
C THR A 170 10.75 -4.95 -5.12
N SER A 171 9.98 -6.03 -5.30
CA SER A 171 8.56 -6.08 -4.99
C SER A 171 8.29 -5.77 -3.52
N ALA A 172 9.05 -6.38 -2.59
CA ALA A 172 8.91 -6.13 -1.17
C ALA A 172 9.23 -4.68 -0.78
N LEU A 173 10.33 -4.11 -1.29
CA LEU A 173 10.72 -2.73 -1.03
C LEU A 173 9.71 -1.74 -1.64
N PHE A 174 9.25 -2.00 -2.86
CA PHE A 174 8.23 -1.18 -3.50
C PHE A 174 6.89 -1.23 -2.75
N ALA A 175 6.48 -2.39 -2.24
CA ALA A 175 5.29 -2.52 -1.40
C ALA A 175 5.38 -1.70 -0.10
N ILE A 176 6.57 -1.61 0.52
CA ILE A 176 6.80 -0.74 1.68
C ILE A 176 6.68 0.74 1.27
N MET A 177 7.29 1.12 0.15
CA MET A 177 7.21 2.48 -0.42
C MET A 177 5.77 2.84 -0.74
N GLN A 178 5.04 1.96 -1.40
CA GLN A 178 3.62 2.13 -1.74
C GLN A 178 2.77 2.42 -0.52
N LYS A 179 2.84 1.55 0.50
CA LYS A 179 1.96 1.63 1.68
C LYS A 179 2.23 2.83 2.56
N SER A 180 3.47 3.30 2.61
CA SER A 180 3.89 4.28 3.60
C SER A 180 4.24 5.66 3.03
N LEU A 181 4.64 5.73 1.76
CA LEU A 181 5.09 6.95 1.11
C LEU A 181 4.15 7.39 -0.02
N LEU A 182 4.00 6.55 -1.07
CA LEU A 182 3.35 6.94 -2.32
C LEU A 182 1.84 7.19 -2.15
N LYS A 183 1.18 6.53 -1.20
CA LYS A 183 -0.25 6.76 -0.92
C LYS A 183 -0.53 8.02 -0.12
N MET A 184 0.43 8.52 0.64
CA MET A 184 0.18 9.60 1.59
C MET A 184 0.81 10.92 1.19
N LEU A 185 2.10 10.91 0.85
CA LEU A 185 2.86 12.14 0.66
C LEU A 185 2.41 12.94 -0.56
N PRO A 186 2.20 12.36 -1.76
CA PRO A 186 1.69 13.11 -2.91
C PRO A 186 0.32 13.75 -2.64
N VAL A 187 -0.58 13.01 -2.00
CA VAL A 187 -1.92 13.51 -1.66
C VAL A 187 -1.85 14.67 -0.65
N ALA A 188 -0.98 14.56 0.36
CA ALA A 188 -0.78 15.63 1.33
C ALA A 188 -0.18 16.89 0.68
N ILE A 189 0.77 16.72 -0.26
CA ILE A 189 1.35 17.81 -1.01
C ILE A 189 0.27 18.53 -1.85
N LEU A 190 -0.54 17.78 -2.59
CA LEU A 190 -1.63 18.32 -3.39
C LEU A 190 -2.62 19.14 -2.55
N ARG A 191 -3.08 18.56 -1.43
CA ARG A 191 -4.02 19.25 -0.52
C ARG A 191 -3.41 20.47 0.18
N GLY A 192 -2.12 20.42 0.43
CA GLY A 192 -1.38 21.49 1.12
C GLY A 192 -0.98 22.64 0.21
N SER A 193 -0.78 22.39 -1.08
CA SER A 193 -0.29 23.39 -2.05
C SER A 193 -1.20 24.62 -2.15
N ALA A 194 -2.51 24.46 -2.04
CA ALA A 194 -3.46 25.57 -2.01
C ALA A 194 -3.29 26.50 -0.79
N ARG A 195 -2.76 25.99 0.34
CA ARG A 195 -2.61 26.75 1.60
C ARG A 195 -1.24 27.37 1.76
N ASN A 196 -0.20 26.68 1.34
CA ASN A 196 1.19 27.15 1.44
C ASN A 196 1.99 26.66 0.22
N PRO A 197 1.81 27.30 -0.96
CA PRO A 197 2.41 26.85 -2.21
C PRO A 197 3.93 26.64 -2.11
N SER A 198 4.66 27.64 -1.64
CA SER A 198 6.13 27.58 -1.60
C SER A 198 6.68 26.44 -0.75
N PHE A 199 6.01 26.11 0.37
CA PHE A 199 6.41 25.00 1.20
C PHE A 199 6.17 23.65 0.50
N TYR A 200 4.98 23.47 -0.09
CA TYR A 200 4.63 22.20 -0.71
C TYR A 200 5.31 21.99 -2.07
N GLU A 201 5.64 23.06 -2.81
CA GLU A 201 6.51 22.98 -3.99
C GLU A 201 7.91 22.49 -3.62
N GLY A 202 8.50 23.02 -2.53
CA GLY A 202 9.78 22.55 -2.04
C GLY A 202 9.73 21.09 -1.58
N LEU A 203 8.67 20.68 -0.88
CA LEU A 203 8.47 19.30 -0.46
C LEU A 203 8.27 18.35 -1.65
N LEU A 204 7.58 18.79 -2.70
CA LEU A 204 7.43 18.06 -3.95
C LEU A 204 8.77 17.85 -4.66
N ALA A 205 9.61 18.90 -4.70
CA ALA A 205 10.94 18.81 -5.28
C ALA A 205 11.81 17.74 -4.55
N GLU A 206 11.81 17.75 -3.22
CA GLU A 206 12.51 16.76 -2.40
C GLU A 206 11.97 15.33 -2.65
N LEU A 207 10.64 15.18 -2.73
CA LEU A 207 10.00 13.90 -3.04
C LEU A 207 10.40 13.39 -4.42
N ASN A 208 10.32 14.24 -5.45
CA ASN A 208 10.66 13.88 -6.82
C ASN A 208 12.14 13.48 -6.94
N GLN A 209 13.05 14.23 -6.31
CA GLN A 209 14.46 13.89 -6.28
C GLN A 209 14.70 12.51 -5.63
N TYR A 210 14.04 12.24 -4.51
CA TYR A 210 14.13 10.97 -3.82
C TYR A 210 13.59 9.82 -4.69
N LEU A 211 12.41 9.97 -5.27
CA LEU A 211 11.80 8.93 -6.10
C LEU A 211 12.63 8.61 -7.35
N GLN A 212 13.18 9.64 -8.01
CA GLN A 212 14.10 9.45 -9.14
C GLN A 212 15.38 8.70 -8.74
N GLN A 213 15.93 9.00 -7.56
CA GLN A 213 17.10 8.25 -7.04
C GLN A 213 16.79 6.77 -6.81
N CYS A 214 15.54 6.46 -6.44
CA CYS A 214 15.05 5.08 -6.29
C CYS A 214 14.65 4.42 -7.62
N GLY A 215 14.71 5.14 -8.74
CA GLY A 215 14.29 4.63 -10.05
C GLY A 215 12.78 4.62 -10.28
N VAL A 216 12.02 5.30 -9.42
CA VAL A 216 10.56 5.40 -9.54
C VAL A 216 10.21 6.44 -10.63
N TYR A 217 9.24 6.09 -11.47
CA TYR A 217 8.69 6.96 -12.50
C TYR A 217 7.16 6.92 -12.52
N THR A 218 6.55 7.80 -13.31
CA THR A 218 5.08 7.84 -13.48
C THR A 218 4.71 7.53 -14.92
N LEU A 219 3.58 6.84 -15.09
CA LEU A 219 2.94 6.65 -16.38
C LEU A 219 1.75 7.61 -16.45
N LEU A 220 1.85 8.64 -17.28
CA LEU A 220 0.74 9.54 -17.51
C LEU A 220 -0.04 9.11 -18.74
N PRO A 221 -1.38 9.26 -18.75
CA PRO A 221 -2.16 9.04 -19.95
C PRO A 221 -1.71 10.00 -21.06
N SER A 222 -1.69 9.54 -22.29
CA SER A 222 -1.29 10.31 -23.47
C SER A 222 -2.22 11.52 -23.71
N SER A 223 -3.49 11.42 -23.31
CA SER A 223 -4.46 12.51 -23.34
C SER A 223 -4.86 12.91 -21.92
N LYS A 224 -4.78 14.22 -21.61
CA LYS A 224 -5.27 14.78 -20.35
C LYS A 224 -6.75 15.15 -20.41
N GLU A 225 -7.35 15.19 -21.59
CA GLU A 225 -8.72 15.67 -21.79
C GLU A 225 -9.74 14.54 -21.80
N TYR A 226 -9.42 13.44 -22.50
CA TYR A 226 -10.31 12.30 -22.60
C TYR A 226 -9.60 11.01 -22.17
N PHE A 227 -10.33 10.19 -21.45
CA PHE A 227 -9.86 8.89 -21.04
C PHE A 227 -9.93 7.89 -22.19
N ASP A 228 -8.78 7.36 -22.58
CA ASP A 228 -8.70 6.20 -23.47
C ASP A 228 -8.40 4.94 -22.65
N THR A 229 -9.26 3.93 -22.80
CA THR A 229 -9.11 2.67 -22.07
C THR A 229 -7.85 1.90 -22.45
N GLU A 230 -7.32 2.09 -23.66
CA GLU A 230 -6.10 1.41 -24.11
C GLU A 230 -4.85 1.99 -23.48
N ASP A 231 -4.83 3.31 -23.24
CA ASP A 231 -3.68 4.01 -22.64
C ASP A 231 -3.65 3.92 -21.11
N CYS A 232 -4.69 3.40 -20.46
CA CYS A 232 -4.91 3.59 -19.03
C CYS A 232 -5.13 2.31 -18.24
N ASN A 233 -4.52 1.20 -18.64
CA ASN A 233 -4.54 -0.06 -17.90
C ASN A 233 -3.96 0.04 -16.47
N PHE A 234 -3.39 1.19 -16.12
CA PHE A 234 -2.75 1.48 -14.83
C PHE A 234 -3.54 2.51 -13.99
N MET A 235 -4.78 2.84 -14.39
CA MET A 235 -5.64 3.78 -13.67
C MET A 235 -6.93 3.12 -13.20
N GLU A 236 -7.24 3.29 -11.92
CA GLU A 236 -8.55 3.00 -11.37
C GLU A 236 -9.52 4.14 -11.76
N ILE A 237 -10.62 3.80 -12.41
CA ILE A 237 -11.59 4.78 -12.88
C ILE A 237 -12.68 4.99 -11.82
N LEU A 238 -12.85 6.24 -11.39
CA LEU A 238 -13.99 6.69 -10.60
C LEU A 238 -15.02 7.33 -11.54
N PRO A 239 -16.14 6.65 -11.86
CA PRO A 239 -17.15 7.21 -12.72
C PRO A 239 -17.91 8.34 -12.02
N LEU A 240 -18.04 9.49 -12.70
CA LEU A 240 -18.86 10.61 -12.31
C LEU A 240 -20.07 10.69 -13.26
N PRO A 241 -21.31 10.63 -12.78
CA PRO A 241 -22.48 10.70 -13.65
C PRO A 241 -22.59 12.07 -14.32
N THR A 242 -22.83 12.09 -15.62
CA THR A 242 -23.18 13.30 -16.38
C THR A 242 -24.38 13.05 -17.28
N LYS A 243 -25.21 14.09 -17.45
CA LYS A 243 -26.32 14.10 -18.42
C LYS A 243 -25.92 14.74 -19.76
N ASN A 244 -24.70 15.27 -19.86
CA ASN A 244 -24.17 15.85 -21.08
C ASN A 244 -23.34 14.82 -21.83
N HIS A 245 -23.84 14.34 -22.95
CA HIS A 245 -23.15 13.36 -23.78
C HIS A 245 -21.77 13.85 -24.27
N ALA A 246 -21.59 15.17 -24.43
CA ALA A 246 -20.31 15.74 -24.84
C ALA A 246 -19.19 15.59 -23.76
N ASP A 247 -19.58 15.38 -22.51
CA ASP A 247 -18.63 15.18 -21.41
C ASP A 247 -18.30 13.70 -21.17
N ASP A 248 -18.93 12.78 -21.89
CA ASP A 248 -18.64 11.35 -21.72
C ASP A 248 -17.14 11.05 -21.97
N LYS A 249 -16.56 10.28 -21.04
CA LYS A 249 -15.11 9.97 -20.98
C LYS A 249 -14.18 11.17 -20.76
N ARG A 250 -14.68 12.37 -20.50
CA ARG A 250 -13.82 13.50 -20.14
C ARG A 250 -13.23 13.27 -18.74
N VAL A 251 -11.94 13.56 -18.59
CA VAL A 251 -11.25 13.51 -17.29
C VAL A 251 -11.60 14.75 -16.50
N GLU A 252 -12.15 14.55 -15.30
CA GLU A 252 -12.42 15.63 -14.35
C GLU A 252 -11.19 15.93 -13.50
N SER A 253 -10.60 14.87 -12.91
CA SER A 253 -9.44 15.02 -12.04
C SER A 253 -8.61 13.76 -12.00
N ILE A 254 -7.33 13.91 -11.67
CA ILE A 254 -6.44 12.80 -11.33
C ILE A 254 -6.25 12.83 -9.82
N GLU A 255 -6.86 11.85 -9.14
CA GLU A 255 -6.84 11.77 -7.67
C GLU A 255 -5.52 11.20 -7.15
N ARG A 256 -4.91 10.32 -7.91
CA ARG A 256 -3.64 9.67 -7.59
C ARG A 256 -2.88 9.32 -8.86
N LEU A 257 -1.60 9.67 -8.90
CA LEU A 257 -0.72 9.27 -10.00
C LEU A 257 -0.32 7.80 -9.87
N PRO A 258 -0.14 7.10 -11.00
CA PRO A 258 0.51 5.81 -11.01
C PRO A 258 2.01 5.97 -10.81
N TYR A 259 2.59 5.09 -10.00
CA TYR A 259 4.03 5.03 -9.78
C TYR A 259 4.55 3.65 -10.17
N CYS A 260 5.69 3.63 -10.85
CA CYS A 260 6.28 2.43 -11.39
C CYS A 260 7.75 2.31 -10.98
N LEU A 261 8.20 1.07 -10.82
CA LEU A 261 9.59 0.71 -10.58
C LEU A 261 9.92 -0.57 -11.33
N ASP A 262 10.97 -0.53 -12.16
CA ASP A 262 11.35 -1.68 -12.94
C ASP A 262 12.26 -2.64 -12.17
N TYR A 263 12.14 -3.92 -12.48
CA TYR A 263 13.02 -4.99 -12.02
C TYR A 263 13.36 -5.93 -13.19
N LEU A 264 14.33 -6.81 -12.97
CA LEU A 264 14.62 -7.91 -13.90
C LEU A 264 13.97 -9.19 -13.37
N ASP A 265 13.33 -9.95 -14.25
CA ASP A 265 12.85 -11.31 -13.94
C ASP A 265 13.97 -12.36 -14.09
N GLU A 266 13.60 -13.64 -13.99
CA GLU A 266 14.52 -14.78 -14.11
C GLU A 266 15.19 -14.90 -15.50
N ASP A 267 14.53 -14.39 -16.54
CA ASP A 267 15.05 -14.37 -17.92
C ASP A 267 15.84 -13.09 -18.24
N GLU A 268 16.14 -12.26 -17.22
CA GLU A 268 16.72 -10.93 -17.36
C GLU A 268 15.85 -9.96 -18.19
N GLU A 269 14.57 -10.27 -18.39
CA GLU A 269 13.62 -9.39 -19.05
C GLU A 269 13.14 -8.32 -18.05
N ARG A 270 12.92 -7.12 -18.59
CA ARG A 270 12.48 -5.97 -17.79
C ARG A 270 10.98 -6.08 -17.50
N GLN A 271 10.67 -6.15 -16.22
CA GLN A 271 9.33 -6.16 -15.68
C GLN A 271 9.08 -4.92 -14.82
N VAL A 272 7.83 -4.66 -14.42
CA VAL A 272 7.46 -3.47 -13.67
C VAL A 272 6.62 -3.77 -12.44
N CYS A 273 7.07 -3.30 -11.28
CA CYS A 273 6.22 -3.11 -10.10
C CYS A 273 5.45 -1.81 -10.24
N ARG A 274 4.13 -1.80 -10.02
CA ARG A 274 3.32 -0.60 -10.17
C ARG A 274 2.33 -0.38 -9.05
N VAL A 275 2.00 0.88 -8.83
CA VAL A 275 0.84 1.34 -8.05
C VAL A 275 -0.10 2.00 -9.03
N ASP A 276 -1.28 1.45 -9.18
CA ASP A 276 -2.28 2.05 -10.05
C ASP A 276 -2.66 3.44 -9.57
N GLY A 277 -2.79 4.35 -10.50
CA GLY A 277 -3.32 5.68 -10.27
C GLY A 277 -4.83 5.64 -10.05
N GLN A 278 -5.43 6.80 -9.83
CA GLN A 278 -6.87 6.96 -9.70
C GLN A 278 -7.31 8.21 -10.43
N ILE A 279 -8.33 8.09 -11.27
CA ILE A 279 -8.81 9.14 -12.15
C ILE A 279 -10.33 9.25 -12.10
N SER A 280 -10.85 10.45 -11.96
CA SER A 280 -12.28 10.73 -12.05
C SER A 280 -12.67 11.05 -13.48
N VAL A 281 -13.63 10.31 -14.03
CA VAL A 281 -14.03 10.41 -15.44
C VAL A 281 -15.54 10.51 -15.55
N TYR A 282 -16.03 11.46 -16.33
CA TYR A 282 -17.46 11.56 -16.61
C TYR A 282 -17.97 10.36 -17.39
N ARG A 283 -19.13 9.85 -16.96
CA ARG A 283 -19.87 8.79 -17.64
C ARG A 283 -21.30 9.26 -17.92
N PHE A 284 -21.67 9.22 -19.18
CA PHE A 284 -23.04 9.57 -19.58
C PHE A 284 -24.03 8.55 -19.02
N GLU A 285 -25.02 9.05 -18.32
CA GLU A 285 -26.19 8.27 -17.84
C GLU A 285 -27.42 8.76 -18.58
N ALA A 286 -28.01 7.86 -19.40
CA ALA A 286 -29.18 8.15 -20.23
C ALA A 286 -30.45 8.44 -19.44
#